data_fdf067960a65a53b9f416b4e50f7ffc9
#
_entry.id   fdf067960a65a53b9f416b4e50f7ffc9
#
_cell.length_a   1.000
_cell.length_b   1.000
_cell.length_c   1.000
_cell.angle_alpha   90.00
_cell.angle_beta   90.00
_cell.angle_gamma   90.00
#
_symmetry.space_group_name_H-M   'P 1'
#
loop_
_entity.id
_entity.type
_entity.pdbx_description
1 polymer ?
#
loop_
_entity_poly.entity_id
_entity_poly.type
_entity_poly.pdbx_seq_one_letter_code
_entity_poly.pdbx_strand_id
1 'polypeptide(L)'
;MAWLSTAALAAASRSDMADAAMRGDKAAVRKLLSEKADVNAAQVDGATALHWAVQADDLELTDLLIRAGARVATATQAGATPLQLASVNGNAAILERLIAAGADPNSNLTSSGDTALMMASRTGRISAVKVLLDHGAQVNAKETWGGTTALMWAVAERHPDIVKMLIEHGADVNVKSNFVPSASGRGFEGTSPVTAKPNQDIEEFASGWLTPLMFAARENDLESAHLLADAGANLNARGGDGKDALSLAIFNGSYEVASFLVARHANVNQADAQRFTPLFWAVDRRNMETAPNFPWMVTTDPFPLIQKLLDAGANPNAVVNSTPRARMREGSPRIVFATALMRAAFAGDLQLVKLLLAHGADPQIVSSDRETALMAACGTGFINGYHRQKPPAERLEVVKLLIDLGGDVNAADSYGITPLMVAANLGDIGVVRYLIEKGADLGAHDLGKKNDGQFGSSIEPLMPLDYAIGVGTFVPNNAVILHEDVVKLISDAMKQRGIRHTTSECTLRGFTCALANVDPKTATPAEIAKARKIQTGYQVDGVTGGLAVKEQGKSPK
;
A
#
# COMPACT_ATOMS: atom_id res chain seq x y z
N MET A 1 49.43 45.89 -17.72
CA MET A 1 48.17 46.32 -17.10
C MET A 1 47.12 45.20 -17.17
N ALA A 2 47.24 44.15 -16.35
CA ALA A 2 46.30 43.04 -16.33
C ALA A 2 46.18 42.35 -14.97
N TRP A 3 46.37 43.10 -13.88
CA TRP A 3 46.30 42.55 -12.49
C TRP A 3 45.25 43.24 -11.61
N LEU A 4 44.42 44.13 -12.14
CA LEU A 4 43.39 44.85 -11.36
C LEU A 4 41.95 44.32 -11.61
N SER A 5 41.72 43.30 -12.47
CA SER A 5 40.38 42.84 -12.78
C SER A 5 39.94 41.59 -12.00
N THR A 6 40.85 40.84 -11.40
CA THR A 6 40.48 39.61 -10.66
C THR A 6 40.11 39.87 -9.18
N ALA A 7 40.60 40.98 -8.58
CA ALA A 7 40.23 41.36 -7.22
C ALA A 7 38.82 41.99 -7.14
N ALA A 8 38.37 42.67 -8.22
CA ALA A 8 37.02 43.25 -8.29
C ALA A 8 35.92 42.20 -8.54
N LEU A 9 36.23 41.09 -9.22
CA LEU A 9 35.25 39.97 -9.39
C LEU A 9 35.12 39.10 -8.14
N ALA A 10 36.17 39.03 -7.29
CA ALA A 10 36.13 38.32 -6.02
C ALA A 10 35.42 39.11 -4.90
N ALA A 11 35.36 40.44 -5.01
CA ALA A 11 34.63 41.32 -4.09
C ALA A 11 33.14 41.38 -4.35
N ALA A 12 32.66 40.92 -5.50
CA ALA A 12 31.24 40.96 -5.89
C ALA A 12 30.41 39.82 -5.30
N SER A 13 30.96 38.90 -4.51
CA SER A 13 30.26 37.72 -3.97
C SER A 13 30.01 37.74 -2.46
N ARG A 14 30.42 38.80 -1.73
CA ARG A 14 30.17 38.94 -0.29
C ARG A 14 29.32 40.17 -0.02
N SER A 15 28.12 39.91 0.56
CA SER A 15 27.31 40.99 1.11
C SER A 15 27.62 41.13 2.60
N ASP A 16 28.48 42.11 2.98
CA ASP A 16 28.76 42.40 4.39
C ASP A 16 27.50 42.68 5.19
N MET A 17 26.47 43.26 4.56
CA MET A 17 25.17 43.52 5.17
C MET A 17 24.40 42.22 5.47
N ALA A 18 24.30 41.32 4.50
CA ALA A 18 23.64 40.03 4.69
C ALA A 18 24.44 39.12 5.65
N ASP A 19 25.77 39.14 5.58
CA ASP A 19 26.64 38.40 6.49
C ASP A 19 26.52 38.87 7.93
N ALA A 20 26.40 40.19 8.18
CA ALA A 20 26.16 40.74 9.51
C ALA A 20 24.78 40.36 10.05
N ALA A 21 23.75 40.43 9.21
CA ALA A 21 22.40 39.99 9.57
C ALA A 21 22.32 38.48 9.86
N MET A 22 23.00 37.65 9.07
CA MET A 22 23.10 36.19 9.29
C MET A 22 23.73 35.85 10.66
N ARG A 23 24.69 36.63 11.12
CA ARG A 23 25.29 36.47 12.44
C ARG A 23 24.48 37.11 13.58
N GLY A 24 23.39 37.79 13.29
CA GLY A 24 22.58 38.52 14.26
C GLY A 24 23.31 39.78 14.81
N ASP A 25 24.37 40.26 14.13
CA ASP A 25 25.14 41.41 14.56
C ASP A 25 24.44 42.73 14.20
N LYS A 26 23.48 43.11 15.05
CA LYS A 26 22.73 44.38 14.89
C LYS A 26 23.61 45.62 14.91
N ALA A 27 24.75 45.59 15.65
CA ALA A 27 25.67 46.73 15.73
C ALA A 27 26.38 46.90 14.39
N ALA A 28 26.89 45.81 13.80
CA ALA A 28 27.49 45.83 12.47
C ALA A 28 26.50 46.29 11.40
N VAL A 29 25.24 45.80 11.44
CA VAL A 29 24.19 46.22 10.50
C VAL A 29 23.93 47.73 10.62
N ARG A 30 23.76 48.28 11.83
CA ARG A 30 23.58 49.73 12.05
C ARG A 30 24.75 50.54 11.54
N LYS A 31 25.99 50.08 11.78
CA LYS A 31 27.20 50.71 11.27
C LYS A 31 27.21 50.75 9.75
N LEU A 32 26.99 49.61 9.08
CA LEU A 32 26.94 49.52 7.63
C LEU A 32 25.86 50.43 7.02
N LEU A 33 24.67 50.52 7.65
CA LEU A 33 23.62 51.44 7.24
C LEU A 33 24.03 52.89 7.37
N SER A 34 24.78 53.27 8.45
CA SER A 34 25.28 54.64 8.62
C SER A 34 26.35 55.01 7.58
N GLU A 35 27.10 53.99 7.11
CA GLU A 35 28.09 54.09 6.02
C GLU A 35 27.45 54.03 4.62
N LYS A 36 26.11 54.00 4.53
CA LYS A 36 25.31 53.91 3.29
C LYS A 36 25.62 52.67 2.46
N ALA A 37 25.99 51.59 3.09
CA ALA A 37 26.06 50.28 2.40
C ALA A 37 24.71 49.89 1.81
N ASP A 38 24.74 49.19 0.68
CA ASP A 38 23.48 48.74 0.02
C ASP A 38 22.76 47.70 0.88
N VAL A 39 21.61 48.07 1.43
CA VAL A 39 20.76 47.21 2.26
C VAL A 39 20.22 46.02 1.47
N ASN A 40 20.17 46.11 0.14
CA ASN A 40 19.66 45.08 -0.78
C ASN A 40 20.76 44.21 -1.39
N ALA A 41 22.04 44.41 -0.99
CA ALA A 41 23.10 43.57 -1.45
C ALA A 41 22.83 42.10 -1.05
N ALA A 42 22.83 41.22 -2.02
CA ALA A 42 22.53 39.80 -1.83
C ALA A 42 23.80 38.93 -1.77
N GLN A 43 23.71 37.84 -1.06
CA GLN A 43 24.71 36.74 -1.10
C GLN A 43 24.58 35.97 -2.43
N VAL A 44 25.48 34.99 -2.65
CA VAL A 44 25.54 34.19 -3.88
C VAL A 44 24.25 33.45 -4.16
N ASP A 45 23.54 33.01 -3.12
CA ASP A 45 22.25 32.33 -3.20
C ASP A 45 21.04 33.28 -3.36
N GLY A 46 21.30 34.59 -3.44
CA GLY A 46 20.25 35.61 -3.54
C GLY A 46 19.70 36.08 -2.17
N ALA A 47 20.17 35.52 -1.05
CA ALA A 47 19.71 35.92 0.27
C ALA A 47 20.23 37.33 0.63
N THR A 48 19.31 38.20 1.07
CA THR A 48 19.62 39.57 1.57
C THR A 48 19.63 39.60 3.09
N ALA A 49 20.06 40.70 3.68
CA ALA A 49 19.99 40.92 5.12
C ALA A 49 18.56 40.75 5.68
N LEU A 50 17.53 41.12 4.90
CA LEU A 50 16.12 40.95 5.29
C LEU A 50 15.74 39.48 5.38
N HIS A 51 16.21 38.61 4.47
CA HIS A 51 15.96 37.18 4.57
C HIS A 51 16.51 36.61 5.89
N TRP A 52 17.73 36.98 6.26
CA TRP A 52 18.35 36.50 7.49
C TRP A 52 17.70 37.04 8.75
N ALA A 53 17.31 38.34 8.76
CA ALA A 53 16.55 38.90 9.87
C ALA A 53 15.21 38.17 10.11
N VAL A 54 14.49 37.88 9.03
CA VAL A 54 13.22 37.15 9.07
C VAL A 54 13.46 35.70 9.45
N GLN A 55 14.46 35.03 8.87
CA GLN A 55 14.82 33.65 9.20
C GLN A 55 15.18 33.47 10.68
N ALA A 56 15.87 34.48 11.26
CA ALA A 56 16.21 34.55 12.69
C ALA A 56 15.02 34.94 13.58
N ASP A 57 13.87 35.21 13.02
CA ASP A 57 12.66 35.71 13.71
C ASP A 57 12.89 37.02 14.49
N ASP A 58 13.79 37.86 14.00
CA ASP A 58 14.18 39.11 14.64
C ASP A 58 13.36 40.30 14.12
N LEU A 59 12.29 40.63 14.83
CA LEU A 59 11.40 41.74 14.49
C LEU A 59 12.13 43.10 14.49
N GLU A 60 13.01 43.33 15.44
CA GLU A 60 13.76 44.62 15.55
C GLU A 60 14.67 44.83 14.33
N LEU A 61 15.42 43.77 13.94
CA LEU A 61 16.30 43.83 12.79
C LEU A 61 15.50 43.91 11.49
N THR A 62 14.39 43.21 11.40
CA THR A 62 13.45 43.28 10.27
C THR A 62 12.90 44.69 10.08
N ASP A 63 12.39 45.32 11.15
CA ASP A 63 11.93 46.72 11.14
C ASP A 63 13.02 47.72 10.73
N LEU A 64 14.24 47.51 11.25
CA LEU A 64 15.39 48.35 10.92
C LEU A 64 15.73 48.30 9.43
N LEU A 65 15.77 47.11 8.86
CA LEU A 65 16.10 46.90 7.44
C LEU A 65 14.97 47.40 6.51
N ILE A 66 13.72 47.18 6.87
CA ILE A 66 12.54 47.72 6.10
C ILE A 66 12.61 49.24 6.07
N ARG A 67 12.82 49.91 7.22
CA ARG A 67 12.94 51.38 7.28
C ARG A 67 14.16 51.90 6.51
N ALA A 68 15.20 51.10 6.36
CA ALA A 68 16.41 51.42 5.56
C ALA A 68 16.17 51.18 4.03
N GLY A 69 14.99 50.77 3.61
CA GLY A 69 14.63 50.54 2.21
C GLY A 69 14.94 49.13 1.69
N ALA A 70 14.97 48.13 2.56
CA ALA A 70 15.09 46.75 2.14
C ALA A 70 13.89 46.35 1.27
N ARG A 71 14.15 45.71 0.13
CA ARG A 71 13.10 45.22 -0.80
C ARG A 71 12.46 43.94 -0.26
N VAL A 72 11.22 44.04 0.17
CA VAL A 72 10.46 42.94 0.77
C VAL A 72 10.06 41.84 -0.22
N ALA A 73 10.08 42.12 -1.53
CA ALA A 73 9.72 41.20 -2.59
C ALA A 73 10.93 40.45 -3.20
N THR A 74 12.16 40.71 -2.70
CA THR A 74 13.35 40.01 -3.21
C THR A 74 13.22 38.51 -2.90
N ALA A 75 13.50 37.66 -3.89
CA ALA A 75 13.52 36.23 -3.74
C ALA A 75 14.96 35.69 -3.81
N THR A 76 15.25 34.63 -3.08
CA THR A 76 16.48 33.84 -3.23
C THR A 76 16.51 33.14 -4.59
N GLN A 77 17.62 32.50 -4.98
CA GLN A 77 17.68 31.67 -6.19
C GLN A 77 16.68 30.51 -6.18
N ALA A 78 16.30 30.01 -4.99
CA ALA A 78 15.27 29.02 -4.81
C ALA A 78 13.84 29.60 -4.87
N GLY A 79 13.69 30.91 -5.04
CA GLY A 79 12.41 31.61 -5.10
C GLY A 79 11.82 31.96 -3.73
N ALA A 80 12.50 31.67 -2.63
CA ALA A 80 12.00 32.00 -1.29
C ALA A 80 12.04 33.52 -1.03
N THR A 81 10.91 34.07 -0.59
CA THR A 81 10.78 35.48 -0.20
C THR A 81 10.82 35.65 1.33
N PRO A 82 11.12 36.84 1.86
CA PRO A 82 11.00 37.10 3.30
C PRO A 82 9.61 36.77 3.86
N LEU A 83 8.54 37.01 3.09
CA LEU A 83 7.17 36.68 3.52
C LEU A 83 6.96 35.19 3.71
N GLN A 84 7.49 34.36 2.81
CA GLN A 84 7.41 32.88 2.94
C GLN A 84 8.18 32.37 4.15
N LEU A 85 9.38 32.93 4.40
CA LEU A 85 10.17 32.59 5.60
C LEU A 85 9.43 32.97 6.89
N ALA A 86 8.83 34.16 6.94
CA ALA A 86 8.01 34.61 8.08
C ALA A 86 6.80 33.71 8.30
N SER A 87 6.23 33.17 7.22
CA SER A 87 5.08 32.27 7.28
C SER A 87 5.43 30.91 7.90
N VAL A 88 6.61 30.39 7.58
CA VAL A 88 7.15 29.14 8.18
C VAL A 88 7.42 29.34 9.67
N ASN A 89 8.03 30.49 10.05
CA ASN A 89 8.28 30.82 11.46
C ASN A 89 6.99 31.06 12.25
N GLY A 90 5.95 31.59 11.57
CA GLY A 90 4.66 31.88 12.18
C GLY A 90 4.59 33.21 12.93
N ASN A 91 5.55 34.12 12.71
CA ASN A 91 5.57 35.42 13.38
C ASN A 91 4.62 36.41 12.69
N ALA A 92 3.43 36.56 13.28
CA ALA A 92 2.41 37.47 12.78
C ALA A 92 2.90 38.93 12.69
N ALA A 93 3.70 39.40 13.65
CA ALA A 93 4.20 40.77 13.65
C ALA A 93 5.15 41.05 12.47
N ILE A 94 6.04 40.10 12.15
CA ILE A 94 6.93 40.20 10.99
C ILE A 94 6.11 40.16 9.69
N LEU A 95 5.12 39.28 9.60
CA LEU A 95 4.21 39.20 8.43
C LEU A 95 3.51 40.54 8.20
N GLU A 96 2.91 41.12 9.24
CA GLU A 96 2.26 42.45 9.18
C GLU A 96 3.23 43.54 8.67
N ARG A 97 4.48 43.54 9.17
CA ARG A 97 5.49 44.52 8.71
C ARG A 97 5.87 44.33 7.25
N LEU A 98 6.04 43.09 6.81
CA LEU A 98 6.39 42.81 5.43
C LEU A 98 5.25 43.16 4.47
N ILE A 99 3.99 42.82 4.80
CA ILE A 99 2.82 43.14 4.00
C ILE A 99 2.59 44.64 3.96
N ALA A 100 2.67 45.35 5.09
CA ALA A 100 2.57 46.81 5.16
C ALA A 100 3.68 47.51 4.34
N ALA A 101 4.84 46.88 4.17
CA ALA A 101 5.91 47.37 3.31
C ALA A 101 5.78 46.95 1.83
N GLY A 102 4.66 46.32 1.45
CA GLY A 102 4.32 45.96 0.07
C GLY A 102 4.69 44.54 -0.36
N ALA A 103 4.94 43.63 0.59
CA ALA A 103 5.06 42.20 0.23
C ALA A 103 3.70 41.67 -0.25
N ASP A 104 3.71 40.95 -1.38
CA ASP A 104 2.48 40.34 -1.94
C ASP A 104 2.23 38.98 -1.25
N PRO A 105 1.10 38.81 -0.53
CA PRO A 105 0.75 37.54 0.13
C PRO A 105 0.51 36.40 -0.87
N ASN A 106 0.34 36.69 -2.15
CA ASN A 106 0.08 35.75 -3.23
C ASN A 106 1.32 35.41 -4.07
N SER A 107 2.48 35.93 -3.67
CA SER A 107 3.74 35.61 -4.34
C SER A 107 4.04 34.10 -4.29
N ASN A 108 4.34 33.51 -5.44
CA ASN A 108 4.60 32.08 -5.64
C ASN A 108 5.89 31.85 -6.46
N LEU A 109 6.94 32.56 -6.12
CA LEU A 109 8.20 32.56 -6.88
C LEU A 109 9.05 31.29 -6.72
N THR A 110 8.66 30.38 -5.82
CA THR A 110 9.33 29.07 -5.69
C THR A 110 9.11 28.22 -6.94
N SER A 111 10.02 27.29 -7.23
CA SER A 111 9.91 26.38 -8.39
C SER A 111 8.65 25.49 -8.32
N SER A 112 8.15 25.21 -7.12
CA SER A 112 6.90 24.48 -6.88
C SER A 112 5.66 25.37 -6.90
N GLY A 113 5.81 26.70 -6.85
CA GLY A 113 4.68 27.64 -6.80
C GLY A 113 3.98 27.70 -5.44
N ASP A 114 4.68 27.31 -4.35
CA ASP A 114 4.14 27.37 -2.99
C ASP A 114 3.91 28.83 -2.58
N THR A 115 2.73 29.11 -2.01
CA THR A 115 2.42 30.41 -1.42
C THR A 115 2.76 30.47 0.07
N ALA A 116 2.85 31.69 0.61
CA ALA A 116 3.02 31.92 2.04
C ALA A 116 1.92 31.23 2.88
N LEU A 117 0.67 31.25 2.39
CA LEU A 117 -0.47 30.61 3.05
C LEU A 117 -0.31 29.06 3.11
N MET A 118 0.19 28.43 2.03
CA MET A 118 0.47 26.99 2.02
C MET A 118 1.52 26.63 3.05
N MET A 119 2.60 27.39 3.13
CA MET A 119 3.69 27.16 4.08
C MET A 119 3.25 27.33 5.54
N ALA A 120 2.46 28.39 5.84
CA ALA A 120 1.90 28.60 7.17
C ALA A 120 0.92 27.49 7.56
N SER A 121 0.09 27.03 6.63
CA SER A 121 -0.88 25.96 6.84
C SER A 121 -0.21 24.62 7.09
N ARG A 122 0.83 24.30 6.31
CA ARG A 122 1.63 23.09 6.46
C ARG A 122 2.37 23.02 7.80
N THR A 123 2.88 24.16 8.28
CA THR A 123 3.66 24.23 9.52
C THR A 123 2.82 24.48 10.78
N GLY A 124 1.49 24.54 10.65
CA GLY A 124 0.58 24.72 11.79
C GLY A 124 0.60 26.13 12.40
N ARG A 125 0.94 27.17 11.61
CA ARG A 125 1.10 28.53 12.12
C ARG A 125 -0.19 29.33 12.06
N ILE A 126 -1.11 29.07 13.01
CA ILE A 126 -2.45 29.69 13.06
C ILE A 126 -2.41 31.20 12.93
N SER A 127 -1.52 31.89 13.69
CA SER A 127 -1.40 33.35 13.64
C SER A 127 -0.94 33.88 12.28
N ALA A 128 -0.03 33.16 11.62
CA ALA A 128 0.42 33.49 10.26
C ALA A 128 -0.71 33.28 9.24
N VAL A 129 -1.42 32.15 9.32
CA VAL A 129 -2.58 31.86 8.45
C VAL A 129 -3.62 32.99 8.57
N LYS A 130 -3.93 33.40 9.80
CA LYS A 130 -4.88 34.49 10.03
C LYS A 130 -4.44 35.79 9.36
N VAL A 131 -3.21 36.25 9.61
CA VAL A 131 -2.68 37.49 9.00
C VAL A 131 -2.74 37.41 7.48
N LEU A 132 -2.29 36.31 6.89
CA LEU A 132 -2.29 36.15 5.43
C LEU A 132 -3.72 36.21 4.83
N LEU A 133 -4.69 35.55 5.47
CA LEU A 133 -6.09 35.59 5.03
C LEU A 133 -6.70 36.99 5.18
N ASP A 134 -6.45 37.65 6.31
CA ASP A 134 -6.92 39.02 6.57
C ASP A 134 -6.38 40.02 5.52
N HIS A 135 -5.21 39.74 4.93
CA HIS A 135 -4.57 40.53 3.89
C HIS A 135 -4.76 39.98 2.46
N GLY A 136 -5.76 39.14 2.24
CA GLY A 136 -6.21 38.73 0.90
C GLY A 136 -5.36 37.64 0.24
N ALA A 137 -4.73 36.78 1.02
CA ALA A 137 -4.12 35.56 0.48
C ALA A 137 -5.16 34.69 -0.22
N GLN A 138 -4.85 34.23 -1.43
CA GLN A 138 -5.72 33.36 -2.24
C GLN A 138 -5.85 31.98 -1.61
N VAL A 139 -6.98 31.75 -0.93
CA VAL A 139 -7.24 30.53 -0.16
C VAL A 139 -7.21 29.26 -1.02
N ASN A 140 -7.62 29.36 -2.30
CA ASN A 140 -7.71 28.26 -3.25
C ASN A 140 -6.54 28.18 -4.25
N ALA A 141 -5.45 28.93 -4.01
CA ALA A 141 -4.25 28.81 -4.82
C ALA A 141 -3.73 27.37 -4.81
N LYS A 142 -3.22 26.91 -5.95
CA LYS A 142 -2.62 25.58 -6.11
C LYS A 142 -1.14 25.73 -6.42
N GLU A 143 -0.31 24.90 -5.79
CA GLU A 143 1.06 24.75 -6.24
C GLU A 143 1.12 23.96 -7.57
N THR A 144 2.23 24.05 -8.30
CA THR A 144 2.30 23.58 -9.69
C THR A 144 2.54 22.09 -9.83
N TRP A 145 3.17 21.46 -8.85
CA TRP A 145 3.61 20.05 -8.95
C TRP A 145 2.49 19.07 -8.60
N GLY A 146 1.97 19.12 -7.40
CA GLY A 146 0.91 18.22 -6.92
C GLY A 146 -0.49 18.82 -7.03
N GLY A 147 -0.62 20.13 -7.37
CA GLY A 147 -1.90 20.84 -7.37
C GLY A 147 -2.53 20.93 -5.99
N THR A 148 -1.71 20.87 -4.94
CA THR A 148 -2.17 20.94 -3.55
C THR A 148 -2.48 22.38 -3.15
N THR A 149 -3.45 22.52 -2.24
CA THR A 149 -3.88 23.82 -1.69
C THR A 149 -3.46 23.95 -0.22
N ALA A 150 -3.59 25.14 0.35
CA ALA A 150 -3.38 25.37 1.77
C ALA A 150 -4.27 24.45 2.64
N LEU A 151 -5.52 24.22 2.23
CA LEU A 151 -6.45 23.31 2.90
C LEU A 151 -5.93 21.87 2.90
N MET A 152 -5.43 21.36 1.77
CA MET A 152 -4.85 20.01 1.68
C MET A 152 -3.63 19.87 2.58
N TRP A 153 -2.76 20.88 2.64
CA TRP A 153 -1.60 20.87 3.53
C TRP A 153 -2.00 20.88 5.01
N ALA A 154 -2.98 21.71 5.40
CA ALA A 154 -3.47 21.75 6.77
C ALA A 154 -4.02 20.37 7.21
N VAL A 155 -4.78 19.71 6.32
CA VAL A 155 -5.31 18.35 6.60
C VAL A 155 -4.19 17.31 6.63
N ALA A 156 -3.26 17.34 5.68
CA ALA A 156 -2.16 16.37 5.61
C ALA A 156 -1.26 16.39 6.85
N GLU A 157 -1.10 17.57 7.46
CA GLU A 157 -0.29 17.76 8.67
C GLU A 157 -1.15 17.78 9.96
N ARG A 158 -2.46 17.51 9.84
CA ARG A 158 -3.41 17.37 10.96
C ARG A 158 -3.52 18.64 11.81
N HIS A 159 -3.84 19.77 11.15
CA HIS A 159 -4.07 21.07 11.76
C HIS A 159 -5.55 21.49 11.66
N PRO A 160 -6.47 20.87 12.43
CA PRO A 160 -7.90 21.09 12.28
C PRO A 160 -8.34 22.55 12.53
N ASP A 161 -7.67 23.28 13.43
CA ASP A 161 -7.96 24.71 13.64
C ASP A 161 -7.71 25.54 12.36
N ILE A 162 -6.65 25.21 11.62
CA ILE A 162 -6.34 25.85 10.34
C ILE A 162 -7.34 25.40 9.27
N VAL A 163 -7.69 24.11 9.24
CA VAL A 163 -8.74 23.60 8.34
C VAL A 163 -10.03 24.39 8.51
N LYS A 164 -10.48 24.57 9.77
CA LYS A 164 -11.66 25.37 10.08
C LYS A 164 -11.53 26.81 9.58
N MET A 165 -10.42 27.48 9.86
CA MET A 165 -10.18 28.85 9.45
C MET A 165 -10.17 28.99 7.91
N LEU A 166 -9.54 28.07 7.19
CA LEU A 166 -9.53 28.08 5.72
C LEU A 166 -10.93 27.88 5.13
N ILE A 167 -11.73 26.96 5.71
CA ILE A 167 -13.14 26.75 5.31
C ILE A 167 -13.97 28.03 5.52
N GLU A 168 -13.84 28.68 6.68
CA GLU A 168 -14.52 29.94 7.01
C GLU A 168 -14.16 31.07 6.02
N HIS A 169 -12.96 31.02 5.41
CA HIS A 169 -12.51 31.97 4.39
C HIS A 169 -12.76 31.48 2.94
N GLY A 170 -13.60 30.49 2.74
CA GLY A 170 -14.05 30.03 1.42
C GLY A 170 -13.10 29.07 0.72
N ALA A 171 -12.35 28.26 1.47
CA ALA A 171 -11.60 27.17 0.87
C ALA A 171 -12.55 26.16 0.21
N ASP A 172 -12.23 25.74 -1.02
CA ASP A 172 -12.98 24.70 -1.73
C ASP A 172 -12.66 23.32 -1.16
N VAL A 173 -13.60 22.75 -0.41
CA VAL A 173 -13.49 21.44 0.24
C VAL A 173 -13.53 20.27 -0.76
N ASN A 174 -13.89 20.54 -2.03
CA ASN A 174 -14.00 19.55 -3.10
C ASN A 174 -12.89 19.66 -4.16
N VAL A 175 -11.97 20.58 -3.97
CA VAL A 175 -10.82 20.72 -4.86
C VAL A 175 -10.04 19.41 -4.96
N LYS A 176 -9.54 19.10 -6.15
CA LYS A 176 -8.71 17.89 -6.37
C LYS A 176 -7.27 18.29 -6.63
N SER A 177 -6.35 17.51 -6.09
CA SER A 177 -4.94 17.55 -6.44
C SER A 177 -4.73 17.17 -7.92
N ASN A 178 -3.53 17.41 -8.47
CA ASN A 178 -3.23 17.04 -9.84
C ASN A 178 -3.31 15.52 -10.03
N PHE A 179 -3.69 15.13 -11.22
CA PHE A 179 -3.60 13.73 -11.65
C PHE A 179 -2.15 13.42 -12.02
N VAL A 180 -1.61 12.35 -11.45
CA VAL A 180 -0.31 11.82 -11.83
C VAL A 180 -0.58 10.53 -12.59
N PRO A 181 -0.51 10.55 -13.94
CA PRO A 181 -0.60 9.32 -14.69
C PRO A 181 0.53 8.40 -14.24
N SER A 182 0.25 7.13 -14.05
CA SER A 182 1.30 6.16 -13.79
C SER A 182 2.30 6.23 -14.94
N ALA A 183 3.47 6.78 -14.68
CA ALA A 183 4.58 6.66 -15.60
C ALA A 183 4.87 5.16 -15.71
N SER A 184 4.43 4.57 -16.84
CA SER A 184 4.70 3.21 -17.27
C SER A 184 5.75 2.46 -16.43
N GLY A 185 5.34 1.52 -15.59
CA GLY A 185 6.17 0.39 -15.23
C GLY A 185 7.27 0.59 -14.19
N ARG A 186 7.31 1.67 -13.43
CA ARG A 186 8.12 1.70 -12.22
C ARG A 186 7.25 1.33 -11.03
N GLY A 187 7.04 0.01 -10.88
CA GLY A 187 6.72 -0.55 -9.58
C GLY A 187 7.78 -0.14 -8.57
N PHE A 188 7.40 -0.03 -7.33
CA PHE A 188 8.25 0.13 -6.17
C PHE A 188 9.61 -0.53 -6.40
N GLU A 189 10.71 0.17 -6.07
CA GLU A 189 12.10 -0.18 -6.32
C GLU A 189 12.38 -1.69 -6.32
N GLY A 190 12.85 -2.21 -7.46
CA GLY A 190 13.44 -3.54 -7.56
C GLY A 190 12.81 -4.53 -8.53
N THR A 191 11.74 -4.20 -9.24
CA THR A 191 11.16 -5.11 -10.24
C THR A 191 11.41 -4.63 -11.67
N SER A 192 11.83 -5.57 -12.53
CA SER A 192 12.04 -5.40 -13.96
C SER A 192 10.82 -4.79 -14.66
N PRO A 193 11.01 -4.00 -15.74
CA PRO A 193 9.90 -3.41 -16.47
C PRO A 193 9.02 -4.52 -17.06
N VAL A 194 7.85 -4.71 -16.46
CA VAL A 194 6.80 -5.52 -17.08
C VAL A 194 6.36 -4.78 -18.34
N THR A 195 6.45 -5.42 -19.48
CA THR A 195 5.95 -4.91 -20.75
C THR A 195 4.42 -4.84 -20.70
N ALA A 196 3.89 -3.76 -20.14
CA ALA A 196 2.47 -3.47 -20.14
C ALA A 196 2.02 -3.12 -21.56
N LYS A 197 0.98 -3.77 -22.05
CA LYS A 197 0.32 -3.38 -23.29
C LYS A 197 -0.30 -1.99 -23.13
N PRO A 198 -0.16 -1.05 -24.10
CA PRO A 198 -0.42 0.38 -23.87
C PRO A 198 -1.85 0.80 -23.56
N ASN A 199 -2.84 -0.07 -23.52
CA ASN A 199 -4.26 0.34 -23.52
C ASN A 199 -5.19 -0.24 -22.46
N GLN A 200 -4.72 -1.00 -21.47
CA GLN A 200 -5.61 -1.58 -20.46
C GLN A 200 -5.25 -1.30 -18.99
N ASP A 201 -4.04 -0.84 -18.67
CA ASP A 201 -3.53 -0.80 -17.29
C ASP A 201 -3.27 0.63 -16.75
N ILE A 202 -3.66 1.69 -17.49
CA ILE A 202 -3.30 3.08 -17.13
C ILE A 202 -4.04 3.55 -15.88
N GLU A 203 -5.28 3.13 -15.67
CA GLU A 203 -6.09 3.55 -14.51
C GLU A 203 -5.68 2.85 -13.21
N GLU A 204 -5.08 1.67 -13.28
CA GLU A 204 -4.77 0.84 -12.11
C GLU A 204 -3.64 1.41 -11.24
N PHE A 205 -2.76 2.24 -11.81
CA PHE A 205 -1.64 2.87 -11.11
C PHE A 205 -1.71 4.40 -11.09
N ALA A 206 -2.80 4.96 -11.55
CA ALA A 206 -3.00 6.39 -11.51
C ALA A 206 -3.04 6.86 -10.05
N SER A 207 -2.36 7.97 -9.77
CA SER A 207 -2.38 8.62 -8.45
C SER A 207 -2.86 10.07 -8.59
N GLY A 208 -3.12 10.71 -7.47
CA GLY A 208 -3.64 12.07 -7.47
C GLY A 208 -5.17 12.12 -7.50
N TRP A 209 -5.72 13.26 -7.94
CA TRP A 209 -7.12 13.62 -7.80
C TRP A 209 -7.66 13.49 -6.38
N LEU A 210 -6.79 13.61 -5.38
CA LEU A 210 -7.18 13.51 -3.98
C LEU A 210 -7.88 14.80 -3.55
N THR A 211 -9.01 14.64 -2.85
CA THR A 211 -9.71 15.75 -2.19
C THR A 211 -9.18 15.95 -0.77
N PRO A 212 -9.44 17.12 -0.11
CA PRO A 212 -9.10 17.31 1.29
C PRO A 212 -9.63 16.20 2.21
N LEU A 213 -10.85 15.69 1.97
CA LEU A 213 -11.43 14.60 2.75
C LEU A 213 -10.64 13.26 2.57
N MET A 214 -10.09 13.01 1.40
CA MET A 214 -9.23 11.85 1.17
C MET A 214 -7.89 11.97 1.90
N PHE A 215 -7.35 13.19 2.05
CA PHE A 215 -6.18 13.42 2.91
C PHE A 215 -6.53 13.13 4.38
N ALA A 216 -7.67 13.61 4.89
CA ALA A 216 -8.13 13.29 6.25
C ALA A 216 -8.29 11.78 6.47
N ALA A 217 -8.84 11.07 5.48
CA ALA A 217 -8.99 9.62 5.50
C ALA A 217 -7.64 8.89 5.53
N ARG A 218 -6.64 9.37 4.80
CA ARG A 218 -5.30 8.79 4.77
C ARG A 218 -4.55 8.99 6.09
N GLU A 219 -4.65 10.21 6.65
CA GLU A 219 -3.91 10.60 7.86
C GLU A 219 -4.63 10.24 9.17
N ASN A 220 -5.81 9.61 9.10
CA ASN A 220 -6.68 9.34 10.27
C ASN A 220 -7.02 10.61 11.07
N ASP A 221 -7.29 11.71 10.36
CA ASP A 221 -7.67 12.98 10.98
C ASP A 221 -9.21 13.09 11.04
N LEU A 222 -9.77 12.58 12.14
CA LEU A 222 -11.21 12.54 12.35
C LEU A 222 -11.81 13.94 12.50
N GLU A 223 -11.09 14.87 13.15
CA GLU A 223 -11.58 16.22 13.37
C GLU A 223 -11.68 16.99 12.06
N SER A 224 -10.62 16.96 11.23
CA SER A 224 -10.69 17.56 9.89
C SER A 224 -11.74 16.88 9.01
N ALA A 225 -11.93 15.56 9.12
CA ALA A 225 -12.97 14.84 8.38
C ALA A 225 -14.38 15.36 8.75
N HIS A 226 -14.65 15.63 10.03
CA HIS A 226 -15.89 16.25 10.49
C HIS A 226 -16.07 17.64 9.87
N LEU A 227 -15.07 18.53 10.00
CA LEU A 227 -15.12 19.89 9.48
C LEU A 227 -15.39 19.92 7.97
N LEU A 228 -14.69 19.07 7.21
CA LEU A 228 -14.85 18.97 5.76
C LEU A 228 -16.24 18.45 5.37
N ALA A 229 -16.74 17.40 6.03
CA ALA A 229 -18.05 16.85 5.76
C ALA A 229 -19.17 17.83 6.08
N ASP A 230 -19.07 18.57 7.19
CA ASP A 230 -20.03 19.60 7.59
C ASP A 230 -20.00 20.80 6.64
N ALA A 231 -18.87 21.09 6.01
CA ALA A 231 -18.72 22.10 4.98
C ALA A 231 -19.14 21.62 3.56
N GLY A 232 -19.70 20.39 3.43
CA GLY A 232 -20.23 19.88 2.18
C GLY A 232 -19.20 19.18 1.28
N ALA A 233 -18.17 18.57 1.86
CA ALA A 233 -17.27 17.73 1.10
C ALA A 233 -18.02 16.53 0.50
N ASN A 234 -17.75 16.22 -0.77
CA ASN A 234 -18.31 15.07 -1.46
C ASN A 234 -17.66 13.77 -0.91
N LEU A 235 -18.42 13.02 -0.10
CA LEU A 235 -17.96 11.80 0.55
C LEU A 235 -17.59 10.70 -0.46
N ASN A 236 -18.18 10.75 -1.67
CA ASN A 236 -18.06 9.75 -2.72
C ASN A 236 -17.17 10.21 -3.89
N ALA A 237 -16.43 11.31 -3.72
CA ALA A 237 -15.46 11.73 -4.73
C ALA A 237 -14.42 10.63 -4.95
N ARG A 238 -13.98 10.44 -6.21
CA ARG A 238 -13.01 9.40 -6.58
C ARG A 238 -11.64 10.00 -6.84
N GLY A 239 -10.62 9.37 -6.29
CA GLY A 239 -9.21 9.60 -6.60
C GLY A 239 -8.80 8.98 -7.94
N GLY A 240 -7.55 9.12 -8.32
CA GLY A 240 -7.01 8.63 -9.59
C GLY A 240 -7.04 7.11 -9.73
N ASP A 241 -6.90 6.38 -8.64
CA ASP A 241 -7.01 4.91 -8.55
C ASP A 241 -8.46 4.43 -8.30
N GLY A 242 -9.42 5.34 -8.38
CA GLY A 242 -10.84 5.06 -8.18
C GLY A 242 -11.29 4.91 -6.73
N LYS A 243 -10.38 4.96 -5.74
CA LYS A 243 -10.76 4.93 -4.33
C LYS A 243 -11.42 6.24 -3.92
N ASP A 244 -12.42 6.15 -3.07
CA ASP A 244 -13.01 7.27 -2.33
C ASP A 244 -12.39 7.42 -0.94
N ALA A 245 -12.87 8.40 -0.17
CA ALA A 245 -12.39 8.62 1.19
C ALA A 245 -12.62 7.41 2.10
N LEU A 246 -13.75 6.70 1.95
CA LEU A 246 -14.07 5.51 2.75
C LEU A 246 -13.09 4.36 2.44
N SER A 247 -12.88 4.06 1.17
CA SER A 247 -11.94 3.02 0.73
C SER A 247 -10.50 3.35 1.14
N LEU A 248 -10.08 4.62 1.04
CA LEU A 248 -8.77 5.09 1.50
C LEU A 248 -8.61 4.95 3.02
N ALA A 249 -9.62 5.35 3.80
CA ALA A 249 -9.60 5.21 5.25
C ALA A 249 -9.42 3.73 5.65
N ILE A 250 -10.16 2.83 5.04
CA ILE A 250 -10.05 1.38 5.30
C ILE A 250 -8.67 0.86 4.90
N PHE A 251 -8.20 1.24 3.69
CA PHE A 251 -6.90 0.81 3.17
C PHE A 251 -5.74 1.25 4.06
N ASN A 252 -5.81 2.44 4.65
CA ASN A 252 -4.79 2.97 5.56
C ASN A 252 -5.00 2.57 7.03
N GLY A 253 -6.12 1.91 7.37
CA GLY A 253 -6.44 1.52 8.74
C GLY A 253 -7.00 2.66 9.60
N SER A 254 -7.47 3.73 8.99
CA SER A 254 -8.12 4.87 9.62
C SER A 254 -9.58 4.54 9.94
N TYR A 255 -9.80 3.56 10.82
CA TYR A 255 -11.13 2.97 11.04
C TYR A 255 -12.11 3.89 11.76
N GLU A 256 -11.61 4.88 12.51
CA GLU A 256 -12.45 5.91 13.12
C GLU A 256 -13.06 6.80 12.04
N VAL A 257 -12.21 7.30 11.11
CA VAL A 257 -12.68 8.08 9.96
C VAL A 257 -13.60 7.25 9.06
N ALA A 258 -13.25 5.98 8.79
CA ALA A 258 -14.11 5.09 8.02
C ALA A 258 -15.49 4.91 8.68
N SER A 259 -15.54 4.68 10.00
CA SER A 259 -16.79 4.55 10.77
C SER A 259 -17.61 5.83 10.73
N PHE A 260 -16.96 6.99 10.81
CA PHE A 260 -17.61 8.28 10.66
C PHE A 260 -18.23 8.46 9.26
N LEU A 261 -17.48 8.13 8.20
CA LEU A 261 -17.96 8.23 6.83
C LEU A 261 -19.18 7.32 6.57
N VAL A 262 -19.18 6.09 7.11
CA VAL A 262 -20.34 5.20 7.07
C VAL A 262 -21.55 5.83 7.78
N ALA A 263 -21.35 6.40 8.97
CA ALA A 263 -22.41 7.07 9.72
C ALA A 263 -22.96 8.33 9.00
N ARG A 264 -22.15 8.94 8.13
CA ARG A 264 -22.53 10.07 7.26
C ARG A 264 -23.08 9.64 5.91
N HIS A 265 -23.41 8.34 5.74
CA HIS A 265 -23.99 7.74 4.54
C HIS A 265 -23.09 7.82 3.30
N ALA A 266 -21.77 7.71 3.46
CA ALA A 266 -20.87 7.44 2.33
C ALA A 266 -21.29 6.14 1.62
N ASN A 267 -21.06 6.05 0.31
CA ASN A 267 -21.45 4.89 -0.48
C ASN A 267 -20.61 3.67 -0.13
N VAL A 268 -21.13 2.76 0.68
CA VAL A 268 -20.47 1.53 1.13
C VAL A 268 -20.25 0.50 0.03
N ASN A 269 -20.81 0.72 -1.16
CA ASN A 269 -20.71 -0.18 -2.33
C ASN A 269 -19.88 0.41 -3.48
N GLN A 270 -19.24 1.56 -3.28
CA GLN A 270 -18.41 2.15 -4.32
C GLN A 270 -17.13 1.33 -4.50
N ALA A 271 -17.00 0.70 -5.67
CA ALA A 271 -15.80 -0.06 -6.01
C ALA A 271 -14.71 0.87 -6.60
N ASP A 272 -13.45 0.59 -6.29
CA ASP A 272 -12.29 1.26 -6.90
C ASP A 272 -12.05 0.78 -8.35
N ALA A 273 -10.95 1.24 -8.98
CA ALA A 273 -10.60 0.87 -10.35
C ALA A 273 -10.35 -0.64 -10.51
N GLN A 274 -9.96 -1.33 -9.46
CA GLN A 274 -9.75 -2.79 -9.43
C GLN A 274 -11.00 -3.56 -9.01
N ARG A 275 -12.14 -2.86 -8.86
CA ARG A 275 -13.43 -3.39 -8.41
C ARG A 275 -13.48 -3.85 -6.95
N PHE A 276 -12.53 -3.44 -6.11
CA PHE A 276 -12.58 -3.70 -4.68
C PHE A 276 -13.55 -2.73 -4.00
N THR A 277 -14.50 -3.29 -3.25
CA THR A 277 -15.43 -2.51 -2.42
C THR A 277 -14.84 -2.21 -1.04
N PRO A 278 -15.39 -1.22 -0.30
CA PRO A 278 -15.03 -0.98 1.09
C PRO A 278 -15.10 -2.23 1.97
N LEU A 279 -16.15 -3.06 1.79
CA LEU A 279 -16.30 -4.32 2.51
C LEU A 279 -15.17 -5.29 2.21
N PHE A 280 -14.81 -5.48 0.92
CA PHE A 280 -13.70 -6.37 0.56
C PHE A 280 -12.38 -5.89 1.15
N TRP A 281 -12.09 -4.59 1.08
CA TRP A 281 -10.89 -4.02 1.70
C TRP A 281 -10.84 -4.25 3.21
N ALA A 282 -11.95 -4.08 3.93
CA ALA A 282 -12.01 -4.30 5.37
C ALA A 282 -11.79 -5.78 5.74
N VAL A 283 -12.41 -6.71 5.00
CA VAL A 283 -12.23 -8.16 5.16
C VAL A 283 -10.79 -8.57 4.88
N ASP A 284 -10.21 -8.03 3.82
CA ASP A 284 -8.85 -8.32 3.44
C ASP A 284 -7.87 -7.78 4.49
N ARG A 285 -8.08 -6.55 5.00
CA ARG A 285 -7.27 -5.96 6.08
C ARG A 285 -7.29 -6.78 7.37
N ARG A 286 -8.47 -7.30 7.78
CA ARG A 286 -8.59 -8.17 8.94
C ARG A 286 -7.76 -9.45 8.80
N ASN A 287 -7.68 -9.96 7.61
CA ASN A 287 -7.04 -11.24 7.27
C ASN A 287 -5.64 -11.07 6.64
N MET A 288 -5.10 -9.84 6.67
CA MET A 288 -3.71 -9.58 6.29
C MET A 288 -2.74 -10.11 7.34
N GLU A 289 -1.60 -10.53 6.85
CA GLU A 289 -0.46 -10.85 7.70
C GLU A 289 0.18 -9.60 8.28
N THR A 290 0.60 -9.72 9.52
CA THR A 290 1.56 -8.80 10.12
C THR A 290 2.96 -9.23 9.70
N ALA A 291 3.39 -8.93 8.48
CA ALA A 291 4.78 -9.13 8.14
C ALA A 291 5.64 -8.12 8.92
N PRO A 292 6.70 -8.55 9.58
CA PRO A 292 7.53 -7.67 10.43
C PRO A 292 8.19 -6.52 9.66
N ASN A 293 8.15 -6.54 8.32
CA ASN A 293 8.75 -5.54 7.44
C ASN A 293 7.78 -4.44 6.98
N PHE A 294 6.53 -4.44 7.47
CA PHE A 294 5.54 -3.41 7.12
C PHE A 294 5.04 -2.69 8.39
N PRO A 295 5.77 -1.68 8.86
CA PRO A 295 5.47 -0.99 10.13
C PRO A 295 4.15 -0.20 10.11
N TRP A 296 3.54 0.03 8.94
CA TRP A 296 2.23 0.68 8.81
C TRP A 296 1.04 -0.29 8.93
N MET A 297 1.29 -1.55 9.29
CA MET A 297 0.19 -2.49 9.54
C MET A 297 -0.54 -2.13 10.81
N VAL A 298 -1.83 -1.84 10.64
CA VAL A 298 -2.72 -1.44 11.72
C VAL A 298 -2.90 -2.59 12.70
N THR A 299 -2.72 -2.28 13.98
CA THR A 299 -2.89 -3.24 15.08
C THR A 299 -4.37 -3.42 15.48
N THR A 300 -5.26 -2.54 15.02
CA THR A 300 -6.68 -2.54 15.37
C THR A 300 -7.46 -3.51 14.47
N ASP A 301 -8.32 -4.34 15.09
CA ASP A 301 -9.20 -5.26 14.36
C ASP A 301 -10.33 -4.49 13.67
N PRO A 302 -10.48 -4.57 12.33
CA PRO A 302 -11.57 -3.92 11.60
C PRO A 302 -12.94 -4.61 11.75
N PHE A 303 -13.08 -5.66 12.54
CA PHE A 303 -14.34 -6.41 12.67
C PHE A 303 -15.54 -5.52 13.01
N PRO A 304 -15.46 -4.56 13.95
CA PRO A 304 -16.58 -3.66 14.23
C PRO A 304 -16.94 -2.77 13.03
N LEU A 305 -15.97 -2.38 12.21
CA LEU A 305 -16.22 -1.63 10.99
C LEU A 305 -16.87 -2.50 9.92
N ILE A 306 -16.44 -3.76 9.77
CA ILE A 306 -17.06 -4.72 8.83
C ILE A 306 -18.55 -4.88 9.15
N GLN A 307 -18.89 -5.03 10.43
CA GLN A 307 -20.29 -5.10 10.87
C GLN A 307 -21.05 -3.82 10.49
N LYS A 308 -20.50 -2.63 10.77
CA LYS A 308 -21.13 -1.35 10.38
C LYS A 308 -21.33 -1.21 8.87
N LEU A 309 -20.37 -1.68 8.07
CA LEU A 309 -20.51 -1.67 6.60
C LEU A 309 -21.68 -2.55 6.14
N LEU A 310 -21.78 -3.77 6.70
CA LEU A 310 -22.86 -4.70 6.38
C LEU A 310 -24.22 -4.17 6.86
N ASP A 311 -24.31 -3.62 8.07
CA ASP A 311 -25.52 -2.99 8.60
C ASP A 311 -25.95 -1.77 7.75
N ALA A 312 -24.98 -1.06 7.15
CA ALA A 312 -25.23 0.04 6.23
C ALA A 312 -25.57 -0.41 4.78
N GLY A 313 -25.69 -1.71 4.53
CA GLY A 313 -26.08 -2.27 3.23
C GLY A 313 -24.92 -2.50 2.26
N ALA A 314 -23.72 -2.75 2.77
CA ALA A 314 -22.62 -3.21 1.92
C ALA A 314 -22.97 -4.58 1.33
N ASN A 315 -22.81 -4.72 0.00
CA ASN A 315 -23.11 -5.95 -0.72
C ASN A 315 -22.03 -7.03 -0.44
N PRO A 316 -22.34 -8.11 0.29
CA PRO A 316 -21.39 -9.17 0.59
C PRO A 316 -21.05 -10.02 -0.65
N ASN A 317 -21.86 -9.91 -1.71
CA ASN A 317 -21.76 -10.66 -2.95
C ASN A 317 -21.08 -9.87 -4.08
N ALA A 318 -20.52 -8.70 -3.78
CA ALA A 318 -19.75 -7.95 -4.75
C ALA A 318 -18.57 -8.78 -5.26
N VAL A 319 -18.52 -8.98 -6.59
CA VAL A 319 -17.48 -9.79 -7.22
C VAL A 319 -16.30 -8.92 -7.60
N VAL A 320 -15.13 -9.33 -7.15
CA VAL A 320 -13.84 -8.79 -7.54
C VAL A 320 -13.13 -9.76 -8.48
N ASN A 321 -12.54 -9.27 -9.55
CA ASN A 321 -11.91 -10.11 -10.59
C ASN A 321 -10.38 -10.05 -10.56
N SER A 322 -9.80 -9.55 -9.49
CA SER A 322 -8.36 -9.43 -9.35
C SER A 322 -7.93 -9.65 -7.90
N THR A 323 -6.68 -10.02 -7.71
CA THR A 323 -6.01 -9.98 -6.41
C THR A 323 -5.39 -8.61 -6.21
N PRO A 324 -5.39 -8.03 -5.00
CA PRO A 324 -4.70 -6.78 -4.75
C PRO A 324 -3.22 -6.91 -5.13
N ARG A 325 -2.81 -6.27 -6.23
CA ARG A 325 -1.42 -6.38 -6.77
C ARG A 325 -0.34 -5.91 -5.78
N ALA A 326 -0.69 -5.04 -4.84
CA ALA A 326 0.24 -4.59 -3.79
C ALA A 326 0.81 -5.74 -2.93
N ARG A 327 0.31 -6.97 -3.08
CA ARG A 327 0.71 -8.18 -2.34
C ARG A 327 1.30 -9.27 -3.21
N MET A 328 1.36 -9.07 -4.53
CA MET A 328 1.98 -10.04 -5.42
C MET A 328 3.50 -9.85 -5.41
N ARG A 329 4.21 -10.72 -4.71
CA ARG A 329 5.60 -10.98 -5.05
C ARG A 329 5.62 -11.72 -6.38
N GLU A 330 6.54 -11.38 -7.30
CA GLU A 330 6.76 -12.14 -8.52
C GLU A 330 6.81 -13.64 -8.20
N GLY A 331 5.97 -14.44 -8.85
CA GLY A 331 5.90 -15.88 -8.66
C GLY A 331 4.87 -16.39 -7.66
N SER A 332 4.09 -15.54 -6.99
CA SER A 332 2.96 -16.01 -6.18
C SER A 332 1.82 -16.52 -7.08
N PRO A 333 1.19 -17.67 -6.76
CA PRO A 333 0.02 -18.12 -7.50
C PRO A 333 -1.07 -17.04 -7.42
N ARG A 334 -1.75 -16.82 -8.54
CA ARG A 334 -2.87 -15.88 -8.61
C ARG A 334 -4.03 -16.42 -7.77
N ILE A 335 -4.14 -15.96 -6.54
CA ILE A 335 -5.31 -16.24 -5.72
C ILE A 335 -6.35 -15.20 -6.09
N VAL A 336 -7.34 -15.57 -6.87
CA VAL A 336 -8.43 -14.68 -7.25
C VAL A 336 -9.61 -14.95 -6.32
N PHE A 337 -9.73 -14.15 -5.27
CA PHE A 337 -10.93 -14.19 -4.45
C PHE A 337 -12.07 -13.47 -5.17
N ALA A 338 -13.15 -14.19 -5.51
CA ALA A 338 -14.30 -13.55 -6.13
C ALA A 338 -15.07 -12.66 -5.14
N THR A 339 -15.16 -13.06 -3.86
CA THR A 339 -15.99 -12.37 -2.87
C THR A 339 -15.27 -12.20 -1.52
N ALA A 340 -15.81 -11.31 -0.69
CA ALA A 340 -15.39 -11.15 0.69
C ALA A 340 -15.51 -12.46 1.49
N LEU A 341 -16.54 -13.28 1.21
CA LEU A 341 -16.72 -14.59 1.84
C LEU A 341 -15.56 -15.55 1.50
N MET A 342 -15.15 -15.63 0.24
CA MET A 342 -14.01 -16.48 -0.15
C MET A 342 -12.72 -16.03 0.57
N ARG A 343 -12.48 -14.72 0.68
CA ARG A 343 -11.32 -14.18 1.39
C ARG A 343 -11.32 -14.53 2.88
N ALA A 344 -12.49 -14.45 3.53
CA ALA A 344 -12.67 -14.84 4.94
C ALA A 344 -12.50 -16.36 5.14
N ALA A 345 -13.08 -17.17 4.24
CA ALA A 345 -12.98 -18.62 4.24
C ALA A 345 -11.54 -19.10 4.08
N PHE A 346 -10.78 -18.49 3.17
CA PHE A 346 -9.34 -18.76 2.99
C PHE A 346 -8.52 -18.54 4.26
N ALA A 347 -8.82 -17.51 5.03
CA ALA A 347 -8.15 -17.25 6.29
C ALA A 347 -8.60 -18.19 7.43
N GLY A 348 -9.69 -18.94 7.23
CA GLY A 348 -10.32 -19.74 8.27
C GLY A 348 -11.01 -18.90 9.36
N ASP A 349 -11.42 -17.65 9.04
CA ASP A 349 -12.03 -16.73 10.00
C ASP A 349 -13.51 -17.07 10.20
N LEU A 350 -13.79 -18.04 11.07
CA LEU A 350 -15.13 -18.54 11.34
C LEU A 350 -16.11 -17.44 11.78
N GLN A 351 -15.65 -16.51 12.62
CA GLN A 351 -16.48 -15.41 13.10
C GLN A 351 -16.92 -14.51 11.93
N LEU A 352 -15.99 -14.17 11.05
CA LEU A 352 -16.24 -13.32 9.90
C LEU A 352 -17.09 -14.04 8.83
N VAL A 353 -16.81 -15.32 8.58
CA VAL A 353 -17.65 -16.16 7.67
C VAL A 353 -19.10 -16.18 8.14
N LYS A 354 -19.34 -16.41 9.44
CA LYS A 354 -20.70 -16.39 10.00
C LYS A 354 -21.37 -15.02 9.87
N LEU A 355 -20.63 -13.94 10.10
CA LEU A 355 -21.14 -12.58 9.96
C LEU A 355 -21.56 -12.29 8.51
N LEU A 356 -20.72 -12.63 7.53
CA LEU A 356 -21.01 -12.44 6.11
C LEU A 356 -22.22 -13.26 5.65
N LEU A 357 -22.31 -14.53 6.06
CA LEU A 357 -23.46 -15.40 5.76
C LEU A 357 -24.75 -14.86 6.38
N ALA A 358 -24.70 -14.35 7.61
CA ALA A 358 -25.85 -13.74 8.28
C ALA A 358 -26.38 -12.50 7.53
N HIS A 359 -25.52 -11.81 6.75
CA HIS A 359 -25.88 -10.67 5.90
C HIS A 359 -26.09 -11.06 4.43
N GLY A 360 -26.31 -12.34 4.15
CA GLY A 360 -26.70 -12.82 2.81
C GLY A 360 -25.55 -13.06 1.84
N ALA A 361 -24.34 -13.31 2.34
CA ALA A 361 -23.27 -13.79 1.48
C ALA A 361 -23.63 -15.16 0.88
N ASP A 362 -23.49 -15.28 -0.45
CA ASP A 362 -23.75 -16.50 -1.18
C ASP A 362 -22.47 -17.36 -1.30
N PRO A 363 -22.41 -18.54 -0.65
CA PRO A 363 -21.26 -19.42 -0.70
C PRO A 363 -21.08 -20.12 -2.06
N GLN A 364 -22.04 -20.02 -2.97
CA GLN A 364 -22.01 -20.67 -4.29
C GLN A 364 -21.38 -19.79 -5.38
N ILE A 365 -21.08 -18.53 -5.09
CA ILE A 365 -20.35 -17.66 -6.03
C ILE A 365 -18.94 -18.21 -6.22
N VAL A 366 -18.53 -18.38 -7.49
CA VAL A 366 -17.20 -18.87 -7.86
C VAL A 366 -16.34 -17.76 -8.44
N SER A 367 -15.00 -17.93 -8.37
CA SER A 367 -14.04 -17.04 -9.02
C SER A 367 -14.02 -17.22 -10.55
N SER A 368 -13.24 -16.39 -11.25
CA SER A 368 -12.97 -16.54 -12.69
C SER A 368 -12.39 -17.92 -13.04
N ASP A 369 -11.62 -18.50 -12.13
CA ASP A 369 -11.01 -19.82 -12.26
C ASP A 369 -11.89 -20.93 -11.68
N ARG A 370 -13.18 -20.64 -11.41
CA ARG A 370 -14.18 -21.55 -10.85
C ARG A 370 -13.84 -22.05 -9.43
N GLU A 371 -12.97 -21.35 -8.71
CA GLU A 371 -12.74 -21.65 -7.29
C GLU A 371 -13.98 -21.34 -6.47
N THR A 372 -14.28 -22.21 -5.49
CA THR A 372 -15.40 -22.07 -4.57
C THR A 372 -14.94 -21.57 -3.21
N ALA A 373 -15.87 -21.06 -2.40
CA ALA A 373 -15.59 -20.70 -1.00
C ALA A 373 -15.07 -21.92 -0.20
N LEU A 374 -15.52 -23.14 -0.52
CA LEU A 374 -15.04 -24.37 0.10
C LEU A 374 -13.57 -24.65 -0.26
N MET A 375 -13.18 -24.49 -1.53
CA MET A 375 -11.79 -24.61 -1.96
C MET A 375 -10.90 -23.59 -1.24
N ALA A 376 -11.36 -22.34 -1.18
CA ALA A 376 -10.66 -21.28 -0.44
C ALA A 376 -10.45 -21.68 1.03
N ALA A 377 -11.47 -22.20 1.71
CA ALA A 377 -11.38 -22.69 3.09
C ALA A 377 -10.40 -23.86 3.23
N CYS A 378 -10.27 -24.71 2.21
CA CYS A 378 -9.29 -25.79 2.18
C CYS A 378 -7.85 -25.30 1.97
N GLY A 379 -7.64 -24.00 1.62
CA GLY A 379 -6.33 -23.36 1.56
C GLY A 379 -5.78 -23.20 0.14
N THR A 380 -6.61 -23.03 -0.88
CA THR A 380 -6.17 -22.78 -2.26
C THR A 380 -5.11 -21.68 -2.30
N GLY A 381 -3.95 -21.96 -2.92
CA GLY A 381 -2.88 -20.99 -3.08
C GLY A 381 -2.19 -20.54 -1.79
N PHE A 382 -2.35 -21.28 -0.71
CA PHE A 382 -1.71 -20.97 0.56
C PHE A 382 -0.18 -21.05 0.45
N ILE A 383 0.50 -19.99 0.93
CA ILE A 383 1.95 -19.95 1.03
C ILE A 383 2.33 -19.83 2.51
N ASN A 384 3.07 -20.80 2.99
CA ASN A 384 3.53 -20.84 4.38
C ASN A 384 4.45 -19.62 4.66
N GLY A 385 4.17 -18.90 5.76
CA GLY A 385 4.91 -17.69 6.14
C GLY A 385 4.44 -16.39 5.46
N TYR A 386 3.47 -16.44 4.55
CA TYR A 386 2.89 -15.26 3.89
C TYR A 386 1.41 -15.02 4.21
N HIS A 387 0.70 -16.02 4.73
CA HIS A 387 -0.71 -15.90 5.02
C HIS A 387 -1.00 -16.13 6.52
N ARG A 388 -1.72 -15.18 7.13
CA ARG A 388 -2.19 -15.35 8.50
C ARG A 388 -3.26 -16.43 8.51
N GLN A 389 -2.99 -17.49 9.25
CA GLN A 389 -3.96 -18.54 9.48
C GLN A 389 -4.58 -18.40 10.85
N LYS A 390 -5.88 -18.63 10.91
CA LYS A 390 -6.55 -18.97 12.15
C LYS A 390 -6.19 -20.40 12.55
N PRO A 391 -6.42 -20.80 13.81
CA PRO A 391 -6.14 -22.16 14.25
C PRO A 391 -6.80 -23.21 13.34
N PRO A 392 -6.14 -24.36 13.08
CA PRO A 392 -6.70 -25.41 12.22
C PRO A 392 -8.11 -25.87 12.60
N ALA A 393 -8.43 -25.83 13.90
CA ALA A 393 -9.78 -26.16 14.38
C ALA A 393 -10.84 -25.18 13.85
N GLU A 394 -10.55 -23.88 13.78
CA GLU A 394 -11.48 -22.90 13.20
C GLU A 394 -11.67 -23.11 11.70
N ARG A 395 -10.59 -23.42 10.97
CA ARG A 395 -10.66 -23.76 9.54
C ARG A 395 -11.57 -24.95 9.29
N LEU A 396 -11.42 -26.01 10.07
CA LEU A 396 -12.28 -27.19 9.97
C LEU A 396 -13.76 -26.83 10.17
N GLU A 397 -14.08 -25.96 11.12
CA GLU A 397 -15.46 -25.49 11.34
C GLU A 397 -15.98 -24.65 10.15
N VAL A 398 -15.11 -23.83 9.51
CA VAL A 398 -15.49 -23.13 8.26
C VAL A 398 -15.81 -24.13 7.15
N VAL A 399 -14.97 -25.15 6.95
CA VAL A 399 -15.18 -26.20 5.96
C VAL A 399 -16.50 -26.95 6.22
N LYS A 400 -16.76 -27.33 7.47
CA LYS A 400 -18.03 -27.98 7.85
C LYS A 400 -19.22 -27.10 7.51
N LEU A 401 -19.20 -25.84 7.91
CA LEU A 401 -20.25 -24.87 7.67
C LEU A 401 -20.53 -24.71 6.17
N LEU A 402 -19.50 -24.58 5.34
CA LEU A 402 -19.66 -24.42 3.88
C LEU A 402 -20.22 -25.69 3.22
N ILE A 403 -19.85 -26.88 3.67
CA ILE A 403 -20.41 -28.14 3.19
C ILE A 403 -21.91 -28.26 3.61
N ASP A 404 -22.24 -27.91 4.85
CA ASP A 404 -23.63 -27.93 5.33
C ASP A 404 -24.53 -26.94 4.58
N LEU A 405 -23.93 -25.88 4.00
CA LEU A 405 -24.62 -24.91 3.11
C LEU A 405 -24.64 -25.35 1.64
N GLY A 406 -24.31 -26.60 1.35
CA GLY A 406 -24.39 -27.18 0.00
C GLY A 406 -23.12 -27.04 -0.83
N GLY A 407 -21.98 -26.74 -0.21
CA GLY A 407 -20.69 -26.75 -0.87
C GLY A 407 -20.37 -28.15 -1.41
N ASP A 408 -20.09 -28.26 -2.72
CA ASP A 408 -19.74 -29.51 -3.37
C ASP A 408 -18.30 -29.93 -3.01
N VAL A 409 -18.16 -31.05 -2.29
CA VAL A 409 -16.87 -31.61 -1.88
C VAL A 409 -16.01 -32.08 -3.06
N ASN A 410 -16.62 -32.25 -4.25
CA ASN A 410 -16.00 -32.69 -5.49
C ASN A 410 -15.97 -31.59 -6.56
N ALA A 411 -16.33 -30.35 -6.22
CA ALA A 411 -16.19 -29.24 -7.14
C ALA A 411 -14.75 -29.18 -7.68
N ALA A 412 -14.60 -28.91 -8.97
CA ALA A 412 -13.29 -28.75 -9.59
C ALA A 412 -13.15 -27.34 -10.16
N ASP A 413 -12.00 -26.71 -9.94
CA ASP A 413 -11.67 -25.45 -10.57
C ASP A 413 -11.39 -25.61 -12.07
N SER A 414 -10.94 -24.54 -12.73
CA SER A 414 -10.58 -24.57 -14.16
C SER A 414 -9.37 -25.44 -14.48
N TYR A 415 -8.63 -25.88 -13.47
CA TYR A 415 -7.48 -26.77 -13.59
C TYR A 415 -7.77 -28.22 -13.15
N GLY A 416 -9.02 -28.51 -12.78
CA GLY A 416 -9.43 -29.80 -12.25
C GLY A 416 -9.05 -30.04 -10.78
N ILE A 417 -8.57 -29.01 -10.08
CA ILE A 417 -8.18 -29.09 -8.68
C ILE A 417 -9.43 -29.17 -7.80
N THR A 418 -9.46 -30.14 -6.87
CA THR A 418 -10.58 -30.36 -5.95
C THR A 418 -10.25 -29.88 -4.52
N PRO A 419 -11.26 -29.66 -3.65
CA PRO A 419 -11.04 -29.32 -2.24
C PRO A 419 -10.11 -30.30 -1.52
N LEU A 420 -10.20 -31.60 -1.85
CA LEU A 420 -9.35 -32.63 -1.25
C LEU A 420 -7.87 -32.49 -1.66
N MET A 421 -7.61 -32.17 -2.94
CA MET A 421 -6.25 -31.89 -3.44
C MET A 421 -5.63 -30.69 -2.72
N VAL A 422 -6.41 -29.64 -2.54
CA VAL A 422 -5.98 -28.42 -1.84
C VAL A 422 -5.65 -28.72 -0.37
N ALA A 423 -6.56 -29.39 0.34
CA ALA A 423 -6.35 -29.74 1.75
C ALA A 423 -5.18 -30.69 1.94
N ALA A 424 -4.96 -31.62 1.01
CA ALA A 424 -3.84 -32.55 1.00
C ALA A 424 -2.50 -31.82 0.82
N ASN A 425 -2.45 -30.85 -0.09
CA ASN A 425 -1.26 -30.02 -0.32
C ASN A 425 -0.91 -29.14 0.89
N LEU A 426 -1.94 -28.66 1.62
CA LEU A 426 -1.76 -27.89 2.84
C LEU A 426 -1.31 -28.75 4.04
N GLY A 427 -1.60 -30.06 4.01
CA GLY A 427 -1.34 -30.97 5.10
C GLY A 427 -2.33 -30.88 6.27
N ASP A 428 -3.53 -30.32 6.05
CA ASP A 428 -4.54 -30.22 7.09
C ASP A 428 -5.29 -31.57 7.26
N ILE A 429 -4.73 -32.43 8.12
CA ILE A 429 -5.27 -33.78 8.35
C ILE A 429 -6.74 -33.76 8.82
N GLY A 430 -7.16 -32.73 9.57
CA GLY A 430 -8.54 -32.60 10.06
C GLY A 430 -9.51 -32.37 8.92
N VAL A 431 -9.16 -31.45 8.02
CA VAL A 431 -9.97 -31.14 6.83
C VAL A 431 -9.95 -32.32 5.87
N VAL A 432 -8.79 -32.95 5.59
CA VAL A 432 -8.67 -34.12 4.71
C VAL A 432 -9.56 -35.25 5.20
N ARG A 433 -9.54 -35.59 6.49
CA ARG A 433 -10.38 -36.62 7.09
C ARG A 433 -11.87 -36.33 6.87
N TYR A 434 -12.27 -35.10 7.16
CA TYR A 434 -13.67 -34.70 7.04
C TYR A 434 -14.16 -34.73 5.58
N LEU A 435 -13.35 -34.27 4.64
CA LEU A 435 -13.69 -34.34 3.20
C LEU A 435 -13.84 -35.80 2.75
N ILE A 436 -12.96 -36.72 3.18
CA ILE A 436 -13.07 -38.16 2.88
C ILE A 436 -14.37 -38.76 3.47
N GLU A 437 -14.72 -38.39 4.70
CA GLU A 437 -15.98 -38.80 5.35
C GLU A 437 -17.21 -38.27 4.61
N LYS A 438 -17.13 -37.07 4.03
CA LYS A 438 -18.22 -36.45 3.23
C LYS A 438 -18.25 -36.92 1.77
N GLY A 439 -17.42 -37.87 1.38
CA GLY A 439 -17.45 -38.49 0.07
C GLY A 439 -16.59 -37.85 -0.99
N ALA A 440 -15.51 -37.19 -0.59
CA ALA A 440 -14.53 -36.67 -1.54
C ALA A 440 -13.96 -37.81 -2.40
N ASP A 441 -13.82 -37.53 -3.70
CA ASP A 441 -13.30 -38.47 -4.69
C ASP A 441 -11.76 -38.58 -4.56
N LEU A 442 -11.32 -39.70 -4.06
CA LEU A 442 -9.91 -40.04 -3.91
C LEU A 442 -9.22 -40.35 -5.25
N GLY A 443 -10.01 -40.65 -6.28
CA GLY A 443 -9.55 -40.96 -7.63
C GLY A 443 -9.63 -39.77 -8.59
N ALA A 444 -10.07 -38.59 -8.14
CA ALA A 444 -10.11 -37.40 -8.96
C ALA A 444 -8.72 -37.05 -9.50
N HIS A 445 -8.67 -36.51 -10.71
CA HIS A 445 -7.43 -36.06 -11.34
C HIS A 445 -7.56 -34.56 -11.69
N ASP A 446 -6.48 -33.81 -11.51
CA ASP A 446 -6.37 -32.50 -12.13
C ASP A 446 -6.22 -32.64 -13.66
N LEU A 447 -6.25 -31.54 -14.39
CA LEU A 447 -6.14 -31.58 -15.86
C LEU A 447 -4.70 -31.75 -16.37
N GLY A 448 -3.71 -31.86 -15.50
CA GLY A 448 -2.30 -31.79 -15.87
C GLY A 448 -1.99 -30.45 -16.54
N LYS A 449 -0.76 -29.99 -16.54
CA LYS A 449 -0.36 -28.77 -17.27
C LYS A 449 0.27 -29.10 -18.61
N LYS A 450 -0.19 -28.43 -19.68
CA LYS A 450 0.62 -28.26 -20.88
C LYS A 450 1.88 -27.48 -20.51
N ASN A 451 3.03 -27.93 -20.97
CA ASN A 451 4.34 -27.37 -20.72
C ASN A 451 4.41 -25.93 -21.29
N ASP A 452 4.08 -24.93 -20.50
CA ASP A 452 4.13 -23.51 -20.84
C ASP A 452 5.39 -22.80 -20.32
N GLY A 453 6.39 -23.58 -19.89
CA GLY A 453 7.68 -23.06 -19.44
C GLY A 453 7.69 -22.50 -18.02
N GLN A 454 6.59 -22.58 -17.26
CA GLN A 454 6.56 -22.18 -15.85
C GLN A 454 6.95 -23.33 -14.93
N PHE A 455 7.72 -23.02 -13.91
CA PHE A 455 8.26 -23.97 -12.92
C PHE A 455 7.19 -24.86 -12.28
N GLY A 456 7.44 -26.16 -12.21
CA GLY A 456 6.70 -27.10 -11.37
C GLY A 456 5.50 -27.79 -12.00
N SER A 457 5.35 -27.78 -13.33
CA SER A 457 4.25 -28.46 -14.00
C SER A 457 4.54 -29.96 -14.20
N SER A 458 3.77 -30.81 -13.55
CA SER A 458 3.63 -32.21 -13.94
C SER A 458 2.93 -32.28 -15.29
N ILE A 459 3.43 -33.12 -16.19
CA ILE A 459 2.82 -33.36 -17.49
C ILE A 459 1.61 -34.30 -17.35
N GLU A 460 1.57 -35.10 -16.29
CA GLU A 460 0.50 -36.04 -16.01
C GLU A 460 -0.52 -35.46 -15.03
N PRO A 461 -1.81 -35.79 -15.21
CA PRO A 461 -2.86 -35.49 -14.24
C PRO A 461 -2.53 -36.07 -12.86
N LEU A 462 -2.62 -35.27 -11.81
CA LEU A 462 -2.30 -35.63 -10.44
C LEU A 462 -3.55 -35.96 -9.63
N MET A 463 -3.40 -36.92 -8.70
CA MET A 463 -4.43 -37.34 -7.76
C MET A 463 -4.25 -36.62 -6.40
N PRO A 464 -5.26 -36.63 -5.50
CA PRO A 464 -5.13 -36.05 -4.15
C PRO A 464 -3.92 -36.57 -3.35
N LEU A 465 -3.53 -37.82 -3.55
CA LEU A 465 -2.36 -38.41 -2.90
C LEU A 465 -1.07 -37.73 -3.33
N ASP A 466 -0.95 -37.32 -4.59
CA ASP A 466 0.24 -36.68 -5.13
C ASP A 466 0.46 -35.29 -4.51
N TYR A 467 -0.64 -34.59 -4.24
CA TYR A 467 -0.60 -33.30 -3.52
C TYR A 467 -0.12 -33.46 -2.08
N ALA A 468 -0.50 -34.54 -1.38
CA ALA A 468 0.01 -34.85 -0.03
C ALA A 468 1.50 -35.22 -0.04
N ILE A 469 1.99 -35.84 -1.12
CA ILE A 469 3.42 -36.15 -1.34
C ILE A 469 4.21 -34.89 -1.70
N GLY A 470 3.53 -33.79 -2.09
CA GLY A 470 4.13 -32.53 -2.44
C GLY A 470 4.48 -32.35 -3.93
N VAL A 471 3.99 -33.23 -4.81
CA VAL A 471 4.25 -33.15 -6.26
C VAL A 471 3.44 -32.04 -6.94
N GLY A 472 2.24 -31.74 -6.43
CA GLY A 472 1.30 -30.75 -6.99
C GLY A 472 1.53 -29.32 -6.54
N THR A 473 2.68 -28.97 -5.96
CA THR A 473 2.91 -27.62 -5.42
C THR A 473 3.07 -26.57 -6.52
N PHE A 474 2.14 -25.61 -6.55
CA PHE A 474 2.14 -24.45 -7.46
C PHE A 474 3.09 -23.32 -7.03
N VAL A 475 3.97 -23.53 -6.04
CA VAL A 475 4.72 -22.43 -5.42
C VAL A 475 6.21 -22.57 -5.71
N PRO A 476 6.83 -21.62 -6.43
CA PRO A 476 8.23 -21.68 -6.80
C PRO A 476 9.23 -21.77 -5.64
N ASN A 477 8.79 -21.41 -4.44
CA ASN A 477 9.65 -21.31 -3.24
C ASN A 477 9.21 -22.20 -2.06
N ASN A 478 8.19 -23.04 -2.20
CA ASN A 478 7.88 -24.01 -1.16
C ASN A 478 8.69 -25.27 -1.40
N ALA A 479 9.51 -25.62 -0.42
CA ALA A 479 10.04 -26.97 -0.33
C ALA A 479 8.86 -27.94 -0.51
N VAL A 480 9.09 -29.00 -1.27
CA VAL A 480 8.20 -30.15 -1.31
C VAL A 480 7.98 -30.61 0.14
N ILE A 481 6.83 -30.28 0.70
CA ILE A 481 6.49 -30.69 2.07
C ILE A 481 5.75 -32.00 1.95
N LEU A 482 6.38 -33.07 2.40
CA LEU A 482 5.75 -34.38 2.55
C LEU A 482 4.91 -34.39 3.83
N HIS A 483 3.61 -34.56 3.68
CA HIS A 483 2.66 -34.70 4.80
C HIS A 483 2.40 -36.18 5.07
N GLU A 484 3.31 -36.87 5.79
CA GLU A 484 3.29 -38.31 6.00
C GLU A 484 1.99 -38.88 6.59
N ASP A 485 1.39 -38.15 7.52
CA ASP A 485 0.12 -38.48 8.16
C ASP A 485 -1.08 -38.38 7.18
N VAL A 486 -1.07 -37.34 6.32
CA VAL A 486 -2.08 -37.17 5.26
C VAL A 486 -1.90 -38.22 4.17
N VAL A 487 -0.65 -38.50 3.74
CA VAL A 487 -0.34 -39.55 2.79
C VAL A 487 -0.86 -40.89 3.28
N LYS A 488 -0.62 -41.23 4.56
CA LYS A 488 -1.13 -42.46 5.16
C LYS A 488 -2.65 -42.52 5.16
N LEU A 489 -3.30 -41.43 5.59
CA LEU A 489 -4.77 -41.35 5.64
C LEU A 489 -5.40 -41.57 4.27
N ILE A 490 -4.91 -40.84 3.22
CA ILE A 490 -5.43 -40.97 1.86
C ILE A 490 -5.15 -42.36 1.30
N SER A 491 -3.93 -42.91 1.48
CA SER A 491 -3.56 -44.24 1.00
C SER A 491 -4.41 -45.34 1.63
N ASP A 492 -4.65 -45.28 2.94
CA ASP A 492 -5.51 -46.25 3.64
C ASP A 492 -6.95 -46.17 3.13
N ALA A 493 -7.48 -44.98 2.93
CA ALA A 493 -8.81 -44.78 2.38
C ALA A 493 -8.95 -45.24 0.92
N MET A 494 -7.96 -45.00 0.08
CA MET A 494 -7.90 -45.52 -1.30
C MET A 494 -7.90 -47.05 -1.31
N LYS A 495 -7.07 -47.68 -0.47
CA LYS A 495 -6.99 -49.13 -0.34
C LYS A 495 -8.34 -49.72 0.08
N GLN A 496 -9.02 -49.13 1.06
CA GLN A 496 -10.36 -49.57 1.51
C GLN A 496 -11.40 -49.48 0.42
N ARG A 497 -11.30 -48.48 -0.45
CA ARG A 497 -12.27 -48.25 -1.58
C ARG A 497 -11.83 -48.95 -2.88
N GLY A 498 -10.69 -49.66 -2.91
CA GLY A 498 -10.19 -50.33 -4.12
C GLY A 498 -9.67 -49.40 -5.20
N ILE A 499 -9.35 -48.15 -4.86
CA ILE A 499 -8.85 -47.13 -5.79
C ILE A 499 -7.34 -47.33 -5.97
N ARG A 500 -6.89 -47.42 -7.24
CA ARG A 500 -5.47 -47.55 -7.56
C ARG A 500 -4.86 -46.16 -7.79
N HIS A 501 -3.65 -45.96 -7.30
CA HIS A 501 -2.84 -44.80 -7.64
C HIS A 501 -2.31 -44.96 -9.06
N THR A 502 -2.54 -43.98 -9.92
CA THR A 502 -2.25 -44.07 -11.36
C THR A 502 -1.10 -43.19 -11.80
N THR A 503 -0.64 -42.27 -10.96
CA THR A 503 0.48 -41.38 -11.28
C THR A 503 1.78 -42.18 -11.37
N SER A 504 2.57 -41.91 -12.41
CA SER A 504 3.82 -42.67 -12.62
C SER A 504 4.83 -42.40 -11.52
N GLU A 505 5.63 -43.41 -11.20
CA GLU A 505 6.67 -43.26 -10.18
C GLU A 505 7.68 -42.17 -10.49
N CYS A 506 7.81 -41.81 -11.75
CA CYS A 506 8.69 -40.75 -12.21
C CYS A 506 8.06 -39.38 -12.11
N THR A 507 6.75 -39.25 -12.28
CA THR A 507 6.04 -37.97 -12.03
C THR A 507 6.04 -37.66 -10.53
N LEU A 508 5.85 -38.67 -9.67
CA LEU A 508 6.00 -38.54 -8.22
C LEU A 508 7.42 -38.10 -7.79
N ARG A 509 8.39 -38.29 -8.67
CA ARG A 509 9.78 -37.90 -8.48
C ARG A 509 10.21 -36.78 -9.44
N GLY A 510 9.28 -36.17 -10.14
CA GLY A 510 9.53 -35.24 -11.26
C GLY A 510 10.48 -34.10 -10.92
N PHE A 511 10.38 -33.56 -9.72
CA PHE A 511 11.36 -32.57 -9.22
C PHE A 511 12.75 -33.19 -9.05
N THR A 512 12.83 -34.44 -8.60
CA THR A 512 14.06 -35.19 -8.39
C THR A 512 14.69 -35.60 -9.72
N CYS A 513 13.88 -35.99 -10.71
CA CYS A 513 14.35 -36.35 -12.04
C CYS A 513 14.86 -35.14 -12.80
N ALA A 514 14.20 -33.99 -12.67
CA ALA A 514 14.63 -32.72 -13.28
C ALA A 514 15.94 -32.20 -12.69
N LEU A 515 16.10 -32.24 -11.37
CA LEU A 515 17.36 -31.86 -10.69
C LEU A 515 18.53 -32.80 -11.03
N ALA A 516 18.26 -34.08 -11.29
CA ALA A 516 19.28 -35.07 -11.64
C ALA A 516 19.54 -35.11 -13.16
N ASN A 517 18.82 -34.33 -13.95
CA ASN A 517 18.88 -34.32 -15.41
C ASN A 517 18.63 -35.72 -16.03
N VAL A 518 17.66 -36.44 -15.44
CA VAL A 518 17.30 -37.82 -15.83
C VAL A 518 15.96 -37.79 -16.55
N ASP A 519 15.90 -38.39 -17.75
CA ASP A 519 14.64 -38.50 -18.51
C ASP A 519 13.65 -39.42 -17.76
N PRO A 520 12.49 -38.95 -17.38
CA PRO A 520 11.48 -39.70 -16.67
C PRO A 520 11.06 -41.04 -17.34
N LYS A 521 11.06 -41.05 -18.68
CA LYS A 521 10.60 -42.22 -19.47
C LYS A 521 11.65 -43.33 -19.56
N THR A 522 12.93 -43.03 -19.32
CA THR A 522 14.06 -43.96 -19.53
C THR A 522 14.88 -44.17 -18.27
N ALA A 523 14.55 -43.51 -17.15
CA ALA A 523 15.29 -43.56 -15.89
C ALA A 523 15.38 -45.00 -15.34
N THR A 524 16.60 -45.45 -15.08
CA THR A 524 16.86 -46.71 -14.41
C THR A 524 16.64 -46.61 -12.87
N PRO A 525 16.37 -47.71 -12.17
CA PRO A 525 16.25 -47.72 -10.72
C PRO A 525 17.46 -47.12 -9.98
N ALA A 526 18.65 -47.24 -10.55
CA ALA A 526 19.88 -46.69 -10.00
C ALA A 526 19.95 -45.16 -10.12
N GLU A 527 19.54 -44.61 -11.23
CA GLU A 527 19.45 -43.16 -11.45
C GLU A 527 18.38 -42.51 -10.57
N ILE A 528 17.26 -43.20 -10.39
CA ILE A 528 16.20 -42.80 -9.46
C ILE A 528 16.69 -42.81 -8.01
N ALA A 529 17.48 -43.83 -7.60
CA ALA A 529 18.08 -43.90 -6.26
C ALA A 529 19.12 -42.78 -6.03
N LYS A 530 19.89 -42.41 -7.07
CA LYS A 530 20.84 -41.29 -7.03
C LYS A 530 20.11 -39.95 -6.88
N ALA A 531 19.00 -39.76 -7.61
CA ALA A 531 18.16 -38.58 -7.51
C ALA A 531 17.53 -38.42 -6.12
N ARG A 532 17.12 -39.51 -5.46
CA ARG A 532 16.68 -39.52 -4.04
C ARG A 532 17.73 -38.98 -3.08
N LYS A 533 19.00 -39.31 -3.28
CA LYS A 533 20.11 -38.81 -2.44
C LYS A 533 20.30 -37.30 -2.58
N ILE A 534 20.05 -36.74 -3.76
CA ILE A 534 20.12 -35.28 -4.00
C ILE A 534 18.99 -34.57 -3.25
N GLN A 535 17.77 -35.11 -3.28
CA GLN A 535 16.60 -34.52 -2.62
C GLN A 535 16.74 -34.47 -1.08
N THR A 536 17.31 -35.48 -0.46
CA THR A 536 17.52 -35.53 1.00
C THR A 536 18.64 -34.59 1.48
N GLY A 537 19.45 -34.05 0.57
CA GLY A 537 20.52 -33.08 0.86
C GLY A 537 20.10 -31.61 0.83
N TYR A 538 18.89 -31.29 0.35
CA TYR A 538 18.41 -29.92 0.27
C TYR A 538 17.47 -29.60 1.44
N GLN A 539 17.83 -28.63 2.27
CA GLN A 539 16.93 -27.99 3.22
C GLN A 539 16.70 -26.56 2.78
N VAL A 540 15.44 -26.16 2.75
CA VAL A 540 15.08 -24.76 2.52
C VAL A 540 15.25 -24.00 3.81
N ASP A 541 16.09 -22.98 3.79
CA ASP A 541 16.21 -22.03 4.88
C ASP A 541 14.98 -21.10 4.85
N GLY A 542 14.16 -21.15 5.92
CA GLY A 542 12.88 -20.43 6.01
C GLY A 542 13.00 -18.90 6.05
N VAL A 543 14.21 -18.36 6.06
CA VAL A 543 14.43 -16.90 6.22
C VAL A 543 14.81 -16.21 4.91
N THR A 544 15.46 -16.89 3.98
CA THR A 544 16.02 -16.23 2.78
C THR A 544 15.42 -16.67 1.45
N GLY A 545 14.54 -17.68 1.44
CA GLY A 545 13.94 -18.20 0.19
C GLY A 545 14.95 -18.79 -0.80
N GLY A 546 16.17 -19.08 -0.38
CA GLY A 546 17.23 -19.69 -1.19
C GLY A 546 17.39 -21.18 -0.86
N LEU A 547 17.65 -21.98 -1.89
CA LEU A 547 18.08 -23.38 -1.75
C LEU A 547 19.49 -23.41 -1.14
N ALA A 548 19.62 -23.73 0.13
CA ALA A 548 20.91 -24.00 0.75
C ALA A 548 21.23 -25.48 0.65
N VAL A 549 22.36 -25.80 0.04
CA VAL A 549 22.93 -27.18 0.05
C VAL A 549 23.58 -27.39 1.40
N LYS A 550 23.06 -28.30 2.23
CA LYS A 550 23.79 -28.78 3.39
C LYS A 550 24.91 -29.72 2.90
N GLU A 551 26.14 -29.23 2.84
CA GLU A 551 27.28 -30.13 2.81
C GLU A 551 27.28 -30.98 4.09
N GLN A 552 26.99 -32.26 3.93
CA GLN A 552 27.20 -33.22 5.03
C GLN A 552 28.68 -33.34 5.31
N GLY A 553 29.09 -32.80 6.43
CA GLY A 553 30.17 -33.26 7.29
C GLY A 553 31.48 -33.71 6.65
N LYS A 554 32.45 -32.79 6.57
CA LYS A 554 33.82 -33.17 6.90
C LYS A 554 34.15 -32.50 8.23
N SER A 555 34.22 -33.29 9.28
CA SER A 555 34.88 -32.90 10.54
C SER A 555 36.31 -32.43 10.24
N PRO A 556 36.76 -31.32 10.83
CA PRO A 556 38.15 -30.95 10.74
C PRO A 556 38.98 -31.95 11.53
N LYS A 557 40.04 -32.42 10.89
CA LYS A 557 41.18 -33.00 11.61
C LYS A 557 42.03 -31.85 12.17
#